data_f3632d59f83708e2f1feb7f4bf37b4d4
#
_entry.id   f3632d59f83708e2f1feb7f4bf37b4d4
#
_cell.length_a   1.000
_cell.length_b   1.000
_cell.length_c   1.000
_cell.angle_alpha   90.00
_cell.angle_beta   90.00
_cell.angle_gamma   90.00
#
_symmetry.space_group_name_H-M   'P 1'
#
loop_
_entity.id
_entity.type
_entity.pdbx_description
1 polymer ?
#
loop_
_entity_poly.entity_id
_entity_poly.type
_entity_poly.pdbx_seq_one_letter_code
_entity_poly.pdbx_strand_id
1 'polypeptide(L)'
;MLFTKISSIPVNQHFQDMPRRKDSRSSTRHAPEFSGVIRPNGRIWVSAEQFYRAAEQIWTTEGVDLNAFVFPLIVNYALCAELSLKAAEGGAVGGGLTPDGLVKAAKIMSTAHGHNLSDVFASLELPTQSAIESEFLAASGEQLAPLLAECSDYFIQARYAYEQIGGSYNLSGIRTLAKGLLDAVKALSTRNP
;
A
#
# COMPACT_ATOMS: atom_id res chain seq x y z
N MET A 1 3.48 -36.60 38.15
CA MET A 1 4.26 -36.05 37.02
C MET A 1 4.20 -37.04 35.89
N LEU A 2 3.33 -36.80 34.90
CA LEU A 2 3.19 -37.63 33.70
C LEU A 2 3.52 -36.75 32.51
N PHE A 3 4.67 -36.96 31.89
CA PHE A 3 5.07 -36.33 30.65
C PHE A 3 4.45 -37.10 29.48
N THR A 4 3.49 -36.49 28.81
CA THR A 4 2.93 -37.03 27.57
C THR A 4 3.80 -36.58 26.40
N LYS A 5 4.46 -37.52 25.76
CA LYS A 5 5.30 -37.37 24.56
C LYS A 5 4.38 -37.11 23.35
N ILE A 6 4.42 -35.91 22.76
CA ILE A 6 3.71 -35.61 21.51
C ILE A 6 4.58 -36.10 20.36
N SER A 7 4.03 -37.06 19.64
CA SER A 7 4.60 -37.66 18.44
C SER A 7 4.59 -36.69 17.28
N SER A 8 5.71 -36.54 16.58
CA SER A 8 5.89 -35.72 15.39
C SER A 8 5.07 -36.27 14.22
N ILE A 9 4.24 -35.45 13.65
CA ILE A 9 3.48 -35.69 12.39
C ILE A 9 4.46 -35.48 11.23
N PRO A 10 4.57 -36.41 10.26
CA PRO A 10 5.44 -36.21 9.10
C PRO A 10 4.83 -35.18 8.14
N VAL A 11 5.64 -34.16 7.80
CA VAL A 11 5.34 -33.18 6.75
C VAL A 11 5.35 -33.88 5.40
N ASN A 12 4.23 -33.86 4.73
CA ASN A 12 4.00 -34.48 3.42
C ASN A 12 4.76 -33.68 2.33
N GLN A 13 5.89 -34.21 1.86
CA GLN A 13 6.67 -33.69 0.72
C GLN A 13 5.99 -34.06 -0.60
N HIS A 14 4.93 -33.36 -0.97
CA HIS A 14 4.28 -33.57 -2.29
C HIS A 14 3.88 -32.26 -2.96
N PHE A 15 4.82 -31.30 -3.07
CA PHE A 15 4.64 -30.09 -3.86
C PHE A 15 5.89 -29.72 -4.67
N GLN A 16 6.52 -30.71 -5.30
CA GLN A 16 7.55 -30.49 -6.33
C GLN A 16 7.08 -31.24 -7.55
N ASP A 17 6.59 -30.48 -8.53
CA ASP A 17 6.54 -30.72 -9.97
C ASP A 17 5.28 -30.11 -10.58
N MET A 18 5.21 -28.77 -10.57
CA MET A 18 4.38 -28.08 -11.56
C MET A 18 5.31 -27.45 -12.59
N PRO A 19 5.13 -27.74 -13.90
CA PRO A 19 5.94 -27.16 -14.94
C PRO A 19 5.71 -25.64 -14.99
N ARG A 20 6.77 -24.86 -14.83
CA ARG A 20 6.77 -23.41 -15.06
C ARG A 20 6.39 -23.15 -16.52
N ARG A 21 5.17 -22.66 -16.72
CA ARG A 21 4.78 -22.07 -18.02
C ARG A 21 5.72 -20.91 -18.32
N LYS A 22 6.55 -21.06 -19.32
CA LYS A 22 7.30 -19.98 -19.95
C LYS A 22 6.31 -19.14 -20.76
N ASP A 23 5.70 -18.14 -20.15
CA ASP A 23 5.00 -17.09 -20.89
C ASP A 23 6.02 -16.10 -21.45
N SER A 24 6.58 -16.45 -22.62
CA SER A 24 7.33 -15.54 -23.46
C SER A 24 6.38 -14.61 -24.22
N ARG A 25 5.72 -13.69 -23.51
CA ARG A 25 5.12 -12.51 -24.13
C ARG A 25 5.93 -11.30 -23.71
N SER A 26 6.94 -10.96 -24.50
CA SER A 26 7.54 -9.64 -24.47
C SER A 26 6.51 -8.63 -25.00
N SER A 27 5.56 -8.27 -24.17
CA SER A 27 4.78 -7.07 -24.35
C SER A 27 5.73 -5.91 -23.99
N THR A 28 6.26 -5.23 -25.00
CA THR A 28 6.84 -3.90 -24.85
C THR A 28 5.74 -3.00 -24.30
N ARG A 29 5.61 -2.98 -22.95
CA ARG A 29 4.78 -2.01 -22.27
C ARG A 29 5.46 -0.67 -22.48
N HIS A 30 4.95 0.16 -23.41
CA HIS A 30 5.27 1.57 -23.38
C HIS A 30 4.86 2.08 -22.00
N ALA A 31 5.85 2.41 -21.18
CA ALA A 31 5.57 3.21 -19.98
C ALA A 31 4.91 4.51 -20.47
N PRO A 32 3.84 4.97 -19.83
CA PRO A 32 3.25 6.25 -20.18
C PRO A 32 4.36 7.30 -20.04
N GLU A 33 4.58 8.10 -21.10
CA GLU A 33 5.51 9.22 -21.02
C GLU A 33 5.03 10.16 -19.90
N PHE A 34 5.93 10.44 -18.95
CA PHE A 34 5.64 11.35 -17.84
C PHE A 34 5.43 12.75 -18.41
N SER A 35 4.20 13.24 -18.33
CA SER A 35 3.81 14.55 -18.91
C SER A 35 4.28 15.76 -18.08
N GLY A 36 5.08 15.56 -17.04
CA GLY A 36 5.52 16.60 -16.09
C GLY A 36 4.43 17.09 -15.13
N VAL A 37 3.20 16.63 -15.30
CA VAL A 37 2.06 16.98 -14.43
C VAL A 37 1.69 15.77 -13.59
N ILE A 38 1.88 15.86 -12.27
CA ILE A 38 1.48 14.82 -11.31
C ILE A 38 -0.04 14.87 -11.19
N ARG A 39 -0.72 13.81 -11.64
CA ARG A 39 -2.19 13.69 -11.53
C ARG A 39 -2.54 12.41 -10.75
N PRO A 40 -2.73 12.53 -9.43
CA PRO A 40 -3.11 11.40 -8.62
C PRO A 40 -4.40 10.74 -9.09
N ASN A 41 -4.44 9.40 -9.05
CA ASN A 41 -5.62 8.64 -9.40
C ASN A 41 -6.67 8.70 -8.29
N GLY A 42 -7.77 9.40 -8.53
CA GLY A 42 -8.82 9.61 -7.54
C GLY A 42 -9.48 8.32 -7.03
N ARG A 43 -9.57 7.24 -7.84
CA ARG A 43 -10.18 5.98 -7.38
C ARG A 43 -9.27 5.25 -6.40
N ILE A 44 -7.95 5.21 -6.65
CA ILE A 44 -6.99 4.62 -5.72
C ILE A 44 -6.97 5.45 -4.43
N TRP A 45 -6.97 6.79 -4.57
CA TRP A 45 -7.00 7.68 -3.42
C TRP A 45 -8.25 7.50 -2.54
N VAL A 46 -9.44 7.38 -3.13
CA VAL A 46 -10.68 7.11 -2.38
C VAL A 46 -10.59 5.78 -1.63
N SER A 47 -9.98 4.75 -2.22
CA SER A 47 -9.75 3.49 -1.51
C SER A 47 -8.80 3.67 -0.32
N ALA A 48 -7.72 4.45 -0.48
CA ALA A 48 -6.83 4.80 0.63
C ALA A 48 -7.58 5.50 1.77
N GLU A 49 -8.43 6.48 1.44
CA GLU A 49 -9.26 7.19 2.41
C GLU A 49 -10.21 6.26 3.17
N GLN A 50 -10.79 5.27 2.51
CA GLN A 50 -11.67 4.30 3.16
C GLN A 50 -10.93 3.46 4.21
N PHE A 51 -9.71 3.00 3.91
CA PHE A 51 -8.88 2.29 4.89
C PHE A 51 -8.48 3.19 6.06
N TYR A 52 -8.11 4.45 5.78
CA TYR A 52 -7.84 5.42 6.84
C TYR A 52 -9.03 5.61 7.76
N ARG A 53 -10.22 5.84 7.21
CA ARG A 53 -11.45 6.02 8.01
C ARG A 53 -11.81 4.79 8.83
N ALA A 54 -11.60 3.58 8.31
CA ALA A 54 -11.82 2.35 9.06
C ALA A 54 -10.89 2.25 10.27
N ALA A 55 -9.60 2.59 10.12
CA ALA A 55 -8.67 2.64 11.22
C ALA A 55 -9.03 3.72 12.24
N GLU A 56 -9.38 4.93 11.80
CA GLU A 56 -9.79 6.03 12.69
C GLU A 56 -11.07 5.68 13.47
N GLN A 57 -12.01 4.97 12.87
CA GLN A 57 -13.20 4.50 13.59
C GLN A 57 -12.83 3.61 14.78
N ILE A 58 -11.84 2.72 14.60
CA ILE A 58 -11.34 1.89 15.70
C ILE A 58 -10.59 2.75 16.71
N TRP A 59 -9.68 3.61 16.23
CA TRP A 59 -8.81 4.44 17.06
C TRP A 59 -9.59 5.38 17.99
N THR A 60 -10.67 5.97 17.50
CA THR A 60 -11.45 7.00 18.20
C THR A 60 -12.64 6.46 18.97
N THR A 61 -12.96 5.16 18.86
CA THR A 61 -14.08 4.57 19.61
C THR A 61 -13.77 4.51 21.10
N GLU A 62 -14.58 5.17 21.89
CA GLU A 62 -14.44 5.19 23.35
C GLU A 62 -14.55 3.79 23.95
N GLY A 63 -13.67 3.46 24.90
CA GLY A 63 -13.64 2.17 25.59
C GLY A 63 -13.08 1.01 24.78
N VAL A 64 -12.59 1.24 23.56
CA VAL A 64 -11.92 0.20 22.76
C VAL A 64 -10.55 -0.14 23.37
N ASP A 65 -10.31 -1.43 23.60
CA ASP A 65 -8.96 -1.93 23.88
C ASP A 65 -8.14 -1.95 22.60
N LEU A 66 -7.28 -0.93 22.40
CA LEU A 66 -6.42 -0.83 21.23
C LEU A 66 -5.47 -2.03 21.08
N ASN A 67 -5.13 -2.74 22.18
CA ASN A 67 -4.30 -3.94 22.09
C ASN A 67 -5.03 -5.09 21.39
N ALA A 68 -6.36 -5.18 21.55
CA ALA A 68 -7.17 -6.17 20.84
C ALA A 68 -7.29 -5.86 19.33
N PHE A 69 -7.04 -4.62 18.91
CA PHE A 69 -7.20 -4.17 17.53
C PHE A 69 -5.89 -3.70 16.88
N VAL A 70 -4.74 -3.98 17.49
CA VAL A 70 -3.43 -3.51 17.01
C VAL A 70 -3.17 -3.91 15.56
N PHE A 71 -3.40 -5.16 15.18
CA PHE A 71 -3.16 -5.63 13.81
C PHE A 71 -4.18 -5.07 12.80
N PRO A 72 -5.50 -5.04 13.06
CA PRO A 72 -6.45 -4.32 12.23
C PRO A 72 -6.09 -2.84 12.00
N LEU A 73 -5.63 -2.14 13.04
CA LEU A 73 -5.18 -0.75 12.92
C LEU A 73 -3.98 -0.63 12.00
N ILE A 74 -2.93 -1.42 12.24
CA ILE A 74 -1.70 -1.39 11.43
C ILE A 74 -2.01 -1.72 9.98
N VAL A 75 -2.76 -2.78 9.71
CA VAL A 75 -3.12 -3.20 8.35
C VAL A 75 -3.86 -2.08 7.61
N ASN A 76 -4.85 -1.46 8.25
CA ASN A 76 -5.63 -0.41 7.60
C ASN A 76 -4.80 0.87 7.37
N TYR A 77 -3.98 1.32 8.34
CA TYR A 77 -3.11 2.48 8.13
C TYR A 77 -2.02 2.20 7.09
N ALA A 78 -1.40 1.01 7.11
CA ALA A 78 -0.38 0.66 6.14
C ALA A 78 -0.95 0.53 4.72
N LEU A 79 -2.16 -0.04 4.55
CA LEU A 79 -2.87 -0.03 3.26
C LEU A 79 -3.23 1.37 2.80
N CYS A 80 -3.64 2.26 3.72
CA CYS A 80 -3.86 3.66 3.39
C CYS A 80 -2.58 4.29 2.85
N ALA A 81 -1.45 4.14 3.53
CA ALA A 81 -0.16 4.67 3.12
C ALA A 81 0.27 4.13 1.75
N GLU A 82 0.20 2.81 1.56
CA GLU A 82 0.53 2.14 0.30
C GLU A 82 -0.32 2.64 -0.86
N LEU A 83 -1.64 2.67 -0.69
CA LEU A 83 -2.56 3.13 -1.73
C LEU A 83 -2.43 4.63 -2.02
N SER A 84 -2.09 5.45 -1.02
CA SER A 84 -1.78 6.87 -1.23
C SER A 84 -0.57 7.03 -2.15
N LEU A 85 0.53 6.33 -1.90
CA LEU A 85 1.70 6.31 -2.77
C LEU A 85 1.34 5.81 -4.17
N LYS A 86 0.60 4.71 -4.27
CA LYS A 86 0.16 4.16 -5.57
C LYS A 86 -0.80 5.07 -6.32
N ALA A 87 -1.55 5.90 -5.62
CA ALA A 87 -2.43 6.88 -6.23
C ALA A 87 -1.65 8.01 -6.91
N ALA A 88 -0.48 8.38 -6.40
CA ALA A 88 0.31 9.50 -6.92
C ALA A 88 0.66 9.35 -8.41
N GLU A 89 0.91 8.11 -8.87
CA GLU A 89 1.21 7.78 -10.27
C GLU A 89 0.27 6.71 -10.84
N GLY A 90 -0.94 6.61 -10.31
CA GLY A 90 -1.94 5.69 -10.82
C GLY A 90 -2.57 6.19 -12.12
N GLY A 91 -2.70 5.32 -13.10
CA GLY A 91 -3.30 5.64 -14.39
C GLY A 91 -4.36 4.64 -14.83
N ALA A 92 -5.19 5.03 -15.79
CA ALA A 92 -6.08 4.13 -16.48
C ALA A 92 -5.35 3.51 -17.69
N VAL A 93 -5.31 2.18 -17.73
CA VAL A 93 -4.71 1.43 -18.84
C VAL A 93 -5.79 0.64 -19.56
N GLY A 94 -5.76 0.68 -20.89
CA GLY A 94 -6.83 0.12 -21.72
C GLY A 94 -8.04 1.06 -21.74
N GLY A 95 -9.13 0.56 -22.22
CA GLY A 95 -10.30 1.39 -22.52
C GLY A 95 -10.34 1.75 -24.00
N GLY A 96 -11.33 2.49 -24.40
CA GLY A 96 -11.61 2.84 -25.79
C GLY A 96 -12.79 2.07 -26.36
N LEU A 97 -12.97 2.16 -27.65
CA LEU A 97 -14.02 1.44 -28.37
C LEU A 97 -13.45 0.19 -29.04
N THR A 98 -14.20 -0.89 -29.02
CA THR A 98 -13.96 -2.03 -29.89
C THR A 98 -14.33 -1.66 -31.33
N PRO A 99 -13.87 -2.39 -32.37
CA PRO A 99 -14.28 -2.15 -33.75
C PRO A 99 -15.80 -2.15 -33.96
N ASP A 100 -16.52 -2.86 -33.14
CA ASP A 100 -17.99 -2.98 -33.10
C ASP A 100 -18.65 -1.89 -32.23
N GLY A 101 -17.91 -0.88 -31.76
CA GLY A 101 -18.43 0.24 -31.00
C GLY A 101 -18.72 -0.01 -29.52
N LEU A 102 -18.36 -1.18 -28.99
CA LEU A 102 -18.51 -1.46 -27.56
C LEU A 102 -17.40 -0.79 -26.73
N VAL A 103 -17.75 -0.29 -25.54
CA VAL A 103 -16.79 0.32 -24.62
C VAL A 103 -15.97 -0.77 -23.93
N LYS A 104 -14.65 -0.77 -24.15
CA LYS A 104 -13.71 -1.57 -23.36
C LYS A 104 -13.57 -0.99 -21.96
N ALA A 105 -13.65 -1.82 -20.94
CA ALA A 105 -13.38 -1.41 -19.58
C ALA A 105 -11.91 -0.99 -19.44
N ALA A 106 -11.67 0.20 -18.90
CA ALA A 106 -10.34 0.62 -18.49
C ALA A 106 -9.96 -0.08 -17.18
N LYS A 107 -8.72 -0.56 -17.09
CA LYS A 107 -8.14 -1.07 -15.85
C LYS A 107 -7.31 0.03 -15.19
N ILE A 108 -7.57 0.29 -13.91
CA ILE A 108 -6.74 1.20 -13.15
C ILE A 108 -5.51 0.43 -12.68
N MET A 109 -4.34 0.97 -12.93
CA MET A 109 -3.04 0.40 -12.53
C MET A 109 -2.17 1.51 -11.97
N SER A 110 -1.33 1.14 -11.02
CA SER A 110 -0.21 1.96 -10.57
C SER A 110 1.08 1.41 -11.18
N THR A 111 2.05 2.29 -11.43
CA THR A 111 3.42 1.91 -11.79
C THR A 111 4.17 1.35 -10.60
N ALA A 112 3.81 1.79 -9.39
CA ALA A 112 4.40 1.32 -8.14
C ALA A 112 3.84 -0.05 -7.73
N HIS A 113 4.72 -1.01 -7.49
CA HIS A 113 4.39 -2.39 -7.15
C HIS A 113 4.97 -2.79 -5.77
N GLY A 114 4.39 -3.83 -5.18
CA GLY A 114 4.83 -4.34 -3.87
C GLY A 114 4.03 -3.78 -2.69
N HIS A 115 4.50 -4.13 -1.50
CA HIS A 115 3.88 -3.79 -0.21
C HIS A 115 4.85 -3.14 0.77
N ASN A 116 6.16 -3.16 0.47
CA ASN A 116 7.15 -2.43 1.24
C ASN A 116 7.03 -0.94 0.88
N LEU A 117 6.71 -0.09 1.86
CA LEU A 117 6.40 1.31 1.60
C LEU A 117 7.61 2.09 1.08
N SER A 118 8.82 1.76 1.54
CA SER A 118 10.04 2.41 1.04
C SER A 118 10.31 2.05 -0.42
N ASP A 119 10.11 0.79 -0.81
CA ASP A 119 10.28 0.36 -2.20
C ASP A 119 9.21 0.98 -3.10
N VAL A 120 7.95 1.02 -2.63
CA VAL A 120 6.86 1.67 -3.36
C VAL A 120 7.18 3.16 -3.58
N PHE A 121 7.64 3.87 -2.56
CA PHE A 121 8.02 5.28 -2.67
C PHE A 121 9.22 5.47 -3.61
N ALA A 122 10.26 4.66 -3.47
CA ALA A 122 11.45 4.72 -4.32
C ALA A 122 11.17 4.40 -5.80
N SER A 123 10.08 3.67 -6.09
CA SER A 123 9.68 3.36 -7.47
C SER A 123 8.94 4.50 -8.18
N LEU A 124 8.54 5.56 -7.45
CA LEU A 124 7.93 6.74 -8.03
C LEU A 124 8.99 7.60 -8.75
N GLU A 125 8.55 8.40 -9.71
CA GLU A 125 9.43 9.38 -10.38
C GLU A 125 9.97 10.42 -9.38
N LEU A 126 11.22 10.84 -9.54
CA LEU A 126 11.87 11.80 -8.63
C LEU A 126 11.06 13.09 -8.39
N PRO A 127 10.44 13.71 -9.42
CA PRO A 127 9.58 14.87 -9.18
C PRO A 127 8.39 14.57 -8.29
N THR A 128 7.80 13.38 -8.43
CA THR A 128 6.67 12.91 -7.59
C THR A 128 7.13 12.69 -6.15
N GLN A 129 8.28 12.05 -5.95
CA GLN A 129 8.86 11.84 -4.61
C GLN A 129 9.06 13.19 -3.91
N SER A 130 9.77 14.14 -4.56
CA SER A 130 10.05 15.47 -3.98
C SER A 130 8.77 16.26 -3.67
N ALA A 131 7.74 16.14 -4.52
CA ALA A 131 6.47 16.79 -4.29
C ALA A 131 5.72 16.18 -3.09
N ILE A 132 5.72 14.84 -2.97
CA ILE A 132 5.12 14.14 -1.82
C ILE A 132 5.84 14.51 -0.53
N GLU A 133 7.18 14.53 -0.50
CA GLU A 133 7.96 14.91 0.69
C GLU A 133 7.61 16.32 1.16
N SER A 134 7.54 17.27 0.22
CA SER A 134 7.19 18.66 0.52
C SER A 134 5.78 18.79 1.11
N GLU A 135 4.79 18.14 0.47
CA GLU A 135 3.41 18.18 0.94
C GLU A 135 3.21 17.42 2.26
N PHE A 136 3.91 16.29 2.44
CA PHE A 136 3.88 15.53 3.67
C PHE A 136 4.42 16.37 4.85
N LEU A 137 5.55 17.02 4.67
CA LEU A 137 6.11 17.91 5.68
C LEU A 137 5.14 19.05 6.01
N ALA A 138 4.52 19.65 5.01
CA ALA A 138 3.54 20.74 5.19
C ALA A 138 2.29 20.27 5.94
N ALA A 139 1.83 19.03 5.70
CA ALA A 139 0.61 18.47 6.29
C ALA A 139 0.82 17.93 7.71
N SER A 140 1.96 17.25 7.96
CA SER A 140 2.23 16.54 9.21
C SER A 140 3.18 17.27 10.17
N GLY A 141 4.01 18.18 9.65
CA GLY A 141 5.11 18.79 10.40
C GLY A 141 6.30 17.86 10.59
N GLU A 142 6.28 16.63 10.04
CA GLU A 142 7.32 15.62 10.21
C GLU A 142 8.00 15.29 8.88
N GLN A 143 9.20 14.73 8.95
CA GLN A 143 9.90 14.25 7.76
C GLN A 143 9.37 12.88 7.35
N LEU A 144 9.15 12.68 6.05
CA LEU A 144 8.60 11.42 5.52
C LEU A 144 9.57 10.25 5.68
N ALA A 145 10.86 10.44 5.35
CA ALA A 145 11.81 9.33 5.23
C ALA A 145 11.99 8.49 6.51
N PRO A 146 12.10 9.07 7.74
CA PRO A 146 12.20 8.27 8.96
C PRO A 146 10.96 7.41 9.23
N LEU A 147 9.76 7.98 9.07
CA LEU A 147 8.50 7.25 9.27
C LEU A 147 8.30 6.17 8.22
N LEU A 148 8.67 6.45 6.98
CA LEU A 148 8.58 5.50 5.89
C LEU A 148 9.50 4.28 6.13
N ALA A 149 10.74 4.53 6.58
CA ALA A 149 11.69 3.46 6.90
C ALA A 149 11.21 2.60 8.07
N GLU A 150 10.71 3.22 9.15
CA GLU A 150 10.19 2.52 10.32
C GLU A 150 8.98 1.64 10.00
N CYS A 151 8.04 2.17 9.22
CA CYS A 151 6.75 1.50 8.94
C CYS A 151 6.78 0.66 7.68
N SER A 152 7.91 0.51 7.01
CA SER A 152 8.05 -0.02 5.65
C SER A 152 7.38 -1.37 5.44
N ASP A 153 7.53 -2.29 6.40
CA ASP A 153 7.05 -3.66 6.33
C ASP A 153 5.82 -3.94 7.20
N TYR A 154 5.24 -2.92 7.82
CA TYR A 154 4.16 -3.09 8.79
C TYR A 154 2.94 -3.84 8.22
N PHE A 155 2.60 -3.62 6.94
CA PHE A 155 1.51 -4.35 6.30
C PHE A 155 1.77 -5.86 6.29
N ILE A 156 2.97 -6.27 5.88
CA ILE A 156 3.34 -7.68 5.78
C ILE A 156 3.44 -8.28 7.18
N GLN A 157 4.13 -7.60 8.11
CA GLN A 157 4.31 -8.07 9.48
C GLN A 157 2.97 -8.24 10.20
N ALA A 158 2.06 -7.27 10.10
CA ALA A 158 0.76 -7.36 10.76
C ALA A 158 -0.16 -8.42 10.14
N ARG A 159 -0.09 -8.62 8.81
CA ARG A 159 -0.86 -9.64 8.11
C ARG A 159 -0.45 -11.07 8.50
N TYR A 160 0.82 -11.29 8.78
CA TYR A 160 1.38 -12.60 9.16
C TYR A 160 1.80 -12.64 10.63
N ALA A 161 1.22 -11.79 11.47
CA ALA A 161 1.56 -11.70 12.90
C ALA A 161 1.33 -13.01 13.67
N TYR A 162 0.42 -13.87 13.20
CA TYR A 162 0.20 -15.20 13.78
C TYR A 162 1.37 -16.17 13.57
N GLU A 163 2.29 -15.87 12.65
CA GLU A 163 3.51 -16.66 12.39
C GLU A 163 4.70 -16.19 13.23
N GLN A 164 4.59 -15.02 13.86
CA GLN A 164 5.68 -14.36 14.56
C GLN A 164 5.41 -14.27 16.06
N ILE A 165 6.42 -14.54 16.85
CA ILE A 165 6.37 -14.35 18.31
C ILE A 165 7.06 -13.03 18.63
N GLY A 166 6.26 -12.03 18.97
CA GLY A 166 6.74 -10.69 19.34
C GLY A 166 6.91 -9.76 18.13
N GLY A 167 6.69 -8.51 18.39
CA GLY A 167 6.84 -7.41 17.43
C GLY A 167 6.62 -6.10 18.17
N SER A 168 7.29 -5.05 17.75
CA SER A 168 7.06 -3.69 18.25
C SER A 168 6.57 -2.84 17.09
N TYR A 169 5.45 -2.16 17.29
CA TYR A 169 4.86 -1.31 16.27
C TYR A 169 4.65 0.10 16.81
N ASN A 170 5.08 1.09 16.06
CA ASN A 170 4.80 2.49 16.33
C ASN A 170 3.43 2.86 15.75
N LEU A 171 2.36 2.67 16.54
CA LEU A 171 1.00 2.97 16.11
C LEU A 171 0.79 4.46 15.79
N SER A 172 1.39 5.34 16.56
CA SER A 172 1.31 6.78 16.28
C SER A 172 2.06 7.13 15.00
N GLY A 173 3.24 6.54 14.77
CA GLY A 173 4.02 6.75 13.57
C GLY A 173 3.29 6.30 12.30
N ILE A 174 2.72 5.08 12.29
CA ILE A 174 1.98 4.61 11.10
C ILE A 174 0.69 5.41 10.87
N ARG A 175 0.01 5.88 11.92
CA ARG A 175 -1.14 6.78 11.80
C ARG A 175 -0.75 8.11 11.18
N THR A 176 0.34 8.74 11.68
CA THR A 176 0.88 10.00 11.11
C THR A 176 1.29 9.81 9.65
N LEU A 177 1.99 8.71 9.34
CA LEU A 177 2.39 8.37 7.98
C LEU A 177 1.19 8.25 7.04
N ALA A 178 0.17 7.48 7.45
CA ALA A 178 -1.03 7.27 6.65
C ALA A 178 -1.79 8.58 6.37
N LYS A 179 -2.00 9.39 7.42
CA LYS A 179 -2.71 10.68 7.29
C LYS A 179 -1.91 11.65 6.43
N GLY A 180 -0.63 11.81 6.72
CA GLY A 180 0.24 12.74 5.98
C GLY A 180 0.35 12.40 4.50
N LEU A 181 0.50 11.12 4.14
CA LEU A 181 0.52 10.69 2.73
C LEU A 181 -0.84 10.88 2.04
N LEU A 182 -1.94 10.59 2.73
CA LEU A 182 -3.28 10.79 2.19
C LEU A 182 -3.53 12.27 1.86
N ASP A 183 -3.14 13.18 2.75
CA ASP A 183 -3.29 14.61 2.56
C ASP A 183 -2.31 15.15 1.52
N ALA A 184 -1.05 14.70 1.52
CA ALA A 184 -0.05 15.09 0.54
C ALA A 184 -0.51 14.78 -0.89
N VAL A 185 -0.96 13.56 -1.13
CA VAL A 185 -1.43 13.15 -2.47
C VAL A 185 -2.70 13.91 -2.88
N LYS A 186 -3.58 14.20 -1.93
CA LYS A 186 -4.75 15.06 -2.18
C LYS A 186 -4.33 16.47 -2.61
N ALA A 187 -3.36 17.07 -1.92
CA ALA A 187 -2.85 18.39 -2.25
C ALA A 187 -2.27 18.46 -3.66
N LEU A 188 -1.55 17.40 -4.09
CA LEU A 188 -1.03 17.29 -5.46
C LEU A 188 -2.15 17.28 -6.51
N SER A 189 -3.30 16.68 -6.21
CA SER A 189 -4.43 16.65 -7.14
C SER A 189 -5.12 17.99 -7.33
N THR A 190 -5.03 18.88 -6.34
CA THR A 190 -5.67 20.20 -6.36
C THR A 190 -4.81 21.29 -6.99
N ARG A 191 -3.49 21.11 -7.03
CA ARG A 191 -2.55 22.08 -7.63
C ARG A 191 -2.50 22.02 -9.16
N ASN A 192 -2.96 20.92 -9.75
CA ASN A 192 -2.98 20.70 -11.19
C ASN A 192 -4.39 20.35 -11.65
N PRO A 193 -5.34 21.32 -11.66
CA PRO A 193 -6.71 21.09 -12.10
C PRO A 193 -6.82 20.77 -13.61
#